data_20745e1a1d13b0ca6fcfab6e32d131f5
#
_entry.id   20745e1a1d13b0ca6fcfab6e32d131f5
#
_cell.length_a   1.000
_cell.length_b   1.000
_cell.length_c   1.000
_cell.angle_alpha   90.00
_cell.angle_beta   90.00
_cell.angle_gamma   90.00
#
_symmetry.space_group_name_H-M   'P 1'
#
loop_
_entity.id
_entity.type
_entity.pdbx_description
1 polymer ?
#
loop_
_entity_poly.entity_id
_entity_poly.type
_entity_poly.pdbx_seq_one_letter_code
_entity_poly.pdbx_strand_id
1 'polypeptide(L)'
;MVEQETFGEKPIIKVVGVGGGGGNAINRMIENDVKGVDFISINTDSQVLRLSKSEYRMQIGKQLTKGLGAGADPSVGEQAALENEEEIKDLLRGSDMVFVTCGMGGGTGTGAAPVVAKISKELGCLTVGIVTKPFTFEGKKRMRQALEGIEKLRQHVDTLIVIPNDKVLNIIDPKTSMLEAFKEVDHVLRRAVQGIAEIVTVPGLINVDFADVRAVMKGKGTTALMGIGIGQGENRAVEAARKAICSPLLEIDINGATNAIVFVTSDVDISFDEVNTVMNEIRSASNSEIDIVYGAGFNMDLRGELIVTVIATGYDNKDETEEVATPSVSNGEKVVVQKNPSDDTPVGPSWLINEFKKK
;
A
#
# COMPACT_ATOMS: atom_id res chain seq x y z
N MET A 1 -26.35 -23.80 37.38
CA MET A 1 -26.24 -22.67 36.43
C MET A 1 -24.94 -22.91 35.68
N VAL A 2 -25.05 -23.20 34.39
CA VAL A 2 -23.85 -23.31 33.54
C VAL A 2 -23.46 -21.87 33.28
N GLU A 3 -22.28 -21.44 33.78
CA GLU A 3 -21.69 -20.16 33.35
C GLU A 3 -21.55 -20.20 31.83
N GLN A 4 -22.21 -19.26 31.12
CA GLN A 4 -21.93 -19.03 29.74
C GLN A 4 -20.50 -18.51 29.67
N GLU A 5 -19.57 -19.35 29.26
CA GLU A 5 -18.24 -18.91 28.88
C GLU A 5 -18.43 -17.85 27.76
N THR A 6 -18.19 -16.61 28.05
CA THR A 6 -18.07 -15.56 27.06
C THR A 6 -16.79 -15.84 26.29
N PHE A 7 -16.91 -16.53 25.16
CA PHE A 7 -15.81 -16.62 24.18
C PHE A 7 -15.41 -15.21 23.80
N GLY A 8 -14.12 -14.91 23.82
CA GLY A 8 -13.60 -13.58 23.50
C GLY A 8 -14.17 -13.07 22.18
N GLU A 9 -14.59 -11.82 22.18
CA GLU A 9 -15.14 -11.16 20.98
C GLU A 9 -14.06 -11.15 19.88
N LYS A 10 -14.48 -11.46 18.65
CA LYS A 10 -13.58 -11.35 17.49
C LYS A 10 -13.17 -9.89 17.32
N PRO A 11 -11.91 -9.61 16.91
CA PRO A 11 -11.50 -8.23 16.68
C PRO A 11 -12.33 -7.58 15.56
N ILE A 12 -12.76 -6.36 15.81
CA ILE A 12 -13.53 -5.55 14.86
C ILE A 12 -12.57 -4.85 13.92
N ILE A 13 -12.60 -5.25 12.66
CA ILE A 13 -11.70 -4.75 11.61
C ILE A 13 -12.51 -3.93 10.62
N LYS A 14 -12.11 -2.70 10.36
CA LYS A 14 -12.75 -1.83 9.36
C LYS A 14 -11.79 -1.48 8.23
N VAL A 15 -12.32 -1.48 7.01
CA VAL A 15 -11.58 -1.06 5.81
C VAL A 15 -12.20 0.22 5.27
N VAL A 16 -11.44 1.31 5.32
CA VAL A 16 -11.88 2.63 4.90
C VAL A 16 -11.25 2.97 3.55
N GLY A 17 -12.06 3.01 2.51
CA GLY A 17 -11.66 3.45 1.18
C GLY A 17 -11.91 4.93 1.00
N VAL A 18 -10.82 5.70 0.81
CA VAL A 18 -10.87 7.16 0.72
C VAL A 18 -10.69 7.61 -0.72
N GLY A 19 -11.65 8.40 -1.21
CA GLY A 19 -11.66 8.90 -2.59
C GLY A 19 -11.99 7.85 -3.63
N GLY A 20 -11.81 8.17 -4.92
CA GLY A 20 -12.20 7.28 -6.02
C GLY A 20 -11.42 5.97 -6.05
N GLY A 21 -10.08 6.02 -5.93
CA GLY A 21 -9.25 4.81 -5.91
C GLY A 21 -9.54 3.89 -4.73
N GLY A 22 -9.68 4.45 -3.51
CA GLY A 22 -10.06 3.69 -2.32
C GLY A 22 -11.45 3.05 -2.44
N GLY A 23 -12.43 3.80 -2.98
CA GLY A 23 -13.77 3.29 -3.23
C GLY A 23 -13.81 2.14 -4.25
N ASN A 24 -12.98 2.22 -5.31
CA ASN A 24 -12.84 1.14 -6.28
C ASN A 24 -12.22 -0.11 -5.65
N ALA A 25 -11.17 0.06 -4.84
CA ALA A 25 -10.56 -1.05 -4.12
C ALA A 25 -11.57 -1.76 -3.19
N ILE A 26 -12.38 -1.00 -2.43
CA ILE A 26 -13.47 -1.56 -1.60
C ILE A 26 -14.49 -2.32 -2.44
N ASN A 27 -14.94 -1.75 -3.56
CA ASN A 27 -15.89 -2.43 -4.43
C ASN A 27 -15.34 -3.79 -4.90
N ARG A 28 -14.03 -3.86 -5.22
CA ARG A 28 -13.36 -5.12 -5.59
C ARG A 28 -13.27 -6.10 -4.42
N MET A 29 -13.02 -5.61 -3.20
CA MET A 29 -13.00 -6.47 -2.01
C MET A 29 -14.35 -7.11 -1.77
N ILE A 30 -15.44 -6.35 -1.89
CA ILE A 30 -16.81 -6.83 -1.75
C ILE A 30 -17.18 -7.81 -2.88
N GLU A 31 -16.82 -7.49 -4.14
CA GLU A 31 -17.06 -8.37 -5.30
C GLU A 31 -16.35 -9.73 -5.18
N ASN A 32 -15.22 -9.78 -4.48
CA ASN A 32 -14.45 -11.00 -4.24
C ASN A 32 -14.69 -11.60 -2.85
N ASP A 33 -15.78 -11.25 -2.19
CA ASP A 33 -16.27 -11.84 -0.94
C ASP A 33 -15.22 -11.83 0.20
N VAL A 34 -14.45 -10.75 0.32
CA VAL A 34 -13.52 -10.58 1.45
C VAL A 34 -14.35 -10.47 2.73
N LYS A 35 -14.10 -11.39 3.69
CA LYS A 35 -14.90 -11.55 4.90
C LYS A 35 -14.17 -11.07 6.15
N GLY A 36 -14.93 -10.92 7.23
CA GLY A 36 -14.39 -10.59 8.54
C GLY A 36 -14.02 -9.13 8.72
N VAL A 37 -14.45 -8.26 7.81
CA VAL A 37 -14.19 -6.82 7.84
C VAL A 37 -15.43 -6.02 7.47
N ASP A 38 -15.58 -4.83 8.06
CA ASP A 38 -16.62 -3.87 7.68
C ASP A 38 -16.06 -2.87 6.67
N PHE A 39 -16.82 -2.59 5.62
CA PHE A 39 -16.40 -1.70 4.53
C PHE A 39 -17.03 -0.32 4.65
N ILE A 40 -16.17 0.71 4.63
CA ILE A 40 -16.56 2.12 4.68
C ILE A 40 -15.99 2.85 3.46
N SER A 41 -16.84 3.48 2.66
CA SER A 41 -16.39 4.35 1.56
C SER A 41 -16.58 5.81 1.93
N ILE A 42 -15.50 6.60 1.86
CA ILE A 42 -15.47 8.03 2.15
C ILE A 42 -15.08 8.78 0.87
N ASN A 43 -15.88 9.76 0.45
CA ASN A 43 -15.57 10.56 -0.74
C ASN A 43 -16.19 11.97 -0.67
N THR A 44 -15.58 12.94 -1.36
CA THR A 44 -16.15 14.27 -1.63
C THR A 44 -17.07 14.26 -2.84
N ASP A 45 -16.95 13.25 -3.72
CA ASP A 45 -17.80 13.09 -4.91
C ASP A 45 -19.00 12.20 -4.59
N SER A 46 -20.19 12.81 -4.61
CA SER A 46 -21.45 12.14 -4.30
C SER A 46 -21.88 11.14 -5.39
N GLN A 47 -21.48 11.37 -6.64
CA GLN A 47 -21.86 10.48 -7.75
C GLN A 47 -21.08 9.17 -7.66
N VAL A 48 -19.76 9.27 -7.43
CA VAL A 48 -18.90 8.09 -7.22
C VAL A 48 -19.35 7.30 -5.99
N LEU A 49 -19.71 8.00 -4.91
CA LEU A 49 -20.15 7.38 -3.67
C LEU A 49 -21.46 6.59 -3.82
N ARG A 50 -22.38 7.03 -4.69
CA ARG A 50 -23.61 6.30 -5.01
C ARG A 50 -23.36 4.95 -5.67
N LEU A 51 -22.24 4.81 -6.40
CA LEU A 51 -21.83 3.58 -7.06
C LEU A 51 -21.07 2.62 -6.14
N SER A 52 -20.75 3.06 -4.93
CA SER A 52 -20.07 2.21 -3.95
C SER A 52 -20.96 1.08 -3.49
N LYS A 53 -20.36 -0.11 -3.35
CA LYS A 53 -21.00 -1.33 -2.84
C LYS A 53 -20.87 -1.47 -1.33
N SER A 54 -20.12 -0.57 -0.66
CA SER A 54 -19.93 -0.61 0.78
C SER A 54 -21.24 -0.38 1.53
N GLU A 55 -21.37 -1.02 2.68
CA GLU A 55 -22.51 -0.84 3.58
C GLU A 55 -22.53 0.60 4.12
N TYR A 56 -21.37 1.09 4.55
CA TYR A 56 -21.23 2.45 5.08
C TYR A 56 -20.64 3.37 4.01
N ARG A 57 -21.40 4.41 3.66
CA ARG A 57 -21.00 5.41 2.65
C ARG A 57 -21.12 6.78 3.24
N MET A 58 -20.01 7.51 3.28
CA MET A 58 -19.94 8.85 3.87
C MET A 58 -19.46 9.87 2.85
N GLN A 59 -20.27 10.87 2.60
CA GLN A 59 -19.86 12.06 1.86
C GLN A 59 -19.25 13.08 2.82
N ILE A 60 -17.98 13.43 2.59
CA ILE A 60 -17.26 14.46 3.33
C ILE A 60 -17.23 15.78 2.55
N GLY A 61 -17.07 16.91 3.27
CA GLY A 61 -16.93 18.24 2.68
C GLY A 61 -18.16 18.67 1.90
N LYS A 62 -19.37 18.41 2.39
CA LYS A 62 -20.63 18.73 1.70
C LYS A 62 -20.77 20.23 1.42
N GLN A 63 -20.33 21.08 2.37
CA GLN A 63 -20.40 22.52 2.21
C GLN A 63 -19.29 23.01 1.26
N LEU A 64 -18.09 22.48 1.43
CA LEU A 64 -16.90 22.87 0.68
C LEU A 64 -16.97 22.46 -0.80
N THR A 65 -17.36 21.21 -1.10
CA THR A 65 -17.29 20.64 -2.45
C THR A 65 -18.64 20.55 -3.18
N LYS A 66 -19.75 20.70 -2.46
CA LYS A 66 -21.12 20.50 -2.98
C LYS A 66 -21.34 19.17 -3.68
N GLY A 67 -20.53 18.15 -3.32
CA GLY A 67 -20.59 16.82 -3.91
C GLY A 67 -19.92 16.67 -5.28
N LEU A 68 -19.14 17.66 -5.71
CA LEU A 68 -18.46 17.67 -7.03
C LEU A 68 -17.02 17.15 -6.99
N GLY A 69 -16.57 16.68 -5.81
CA GLY A 69 -15.20 16.20 -5.65
C GLY A 69 -14.22 17.30 -5.23
N ALA A 70 -12.97 16.93 -5.01
CA ALA A 70 -11.89 17.81 -4.52
C ALA A 70 -11.06 18.46 -5.65
N GLY A 71 -11.42 18.29 -6.94
CA GLY A 71 -10.75 18.95 -8.07
C GLY A 71 -9.26 18.62 -8.19
N ALA A 72 -8.82 17.42 -7.79
CA ALA A 72 -7.42 17.00 -7.71
C ALA A 72 -6.53 17.89 -6.79
N ASP A 73 -7.14 18.58 -5.84
CA ASP A 73 -6.44 19.37 -4.82
C ASP A 73 -6.49 18.66 -3.46
N PRO A 74 -5.33 18.18 -2.94
CA PRO A 74 -5.28 17.51 -1.64
C PRO A 74 -5.69 18.40 -0.46
N SER A 75 -5.51 19.72 -0.55
CA SER A 75 -5.91 20.64 0.53
C SER A 75 -7.43 20.68 0.71
N VAL A 76 -8.18 20.60 -0.40
CA VAL A 76 -9.63 20.48 -0.38
C VAL A 76 -10.07 19.14 0.22
N GLY A 77 -9.36 18.05 -0.10
CA GLY A 77 -9.61 16.73 0.49
C GLY A 77 -9.39 16.71 1.99
N GLU A 78 -8.32 17.32 2.47
CA GLU A 78 -7.97 17.44 3.89
C GLU A 78 -9.05 18.25 4.64
N GLN A 79 -9.40 19.43 4.14
CA GLN A 79 -10.44 20.28 4.74
C GLN A 79 -11.81 19.60 4.75
N ALA A 80 -12.16 18.86 3.68
CA ALA A 80 -13.39 18.10 3.62
C ALA A 80 -13.46 16.99 4.71
N ALA A 81 -12.34 16.35 5.02
CA ALA A 81 -12.29 15.36 6.10
C ALA A 81 -12.40 16.03 7.48
N LEU A 82 -11.73 17.16 7.68
CA LEU A 82 -11.83 17.93 8.93
C LEU A 82 -13.25 18.49 9.17
N GLU A 83 -13.98 18.88 8.12
CA GLU A 83 -15.40 19.28 8.22
C GLU A 83 -16.28 18.19 8.85
N ASN A 84 -15.93 16.91 8.63
CA ASN A 84 -16.70 15.76 9.11
C ASN A 84 -15.92 14.89 10.12
N GLU A 85 -15.00 15.47 10.89
CA GLU A 85 -14.10 14.74 11.80
C GLU A 85 -14.87 13.90 12.83
N GLU A 86 -15.89 14.46 13.48
CA GLU A 86 -16.70 13.74 14.48
C GLU A 86 -17.51 12.59 13.86
N GLU A 87 -18.05 12.78 12.65
CA GLU A 87 -18.81 11.74 11.97
C GLU A 87 -17.87 10.56 11.56
N ILE A 88 -16.63 10.87 11.12
CA ILE A 88 -15.61 9.85 10.85
C ILE A 88 -15.25 9.09 12.12
N LYS A 89 -15.07 9.81 13.23
CA LYS A 89 -14.76 9.26 14.53
C LYS A 89 -15.83 8.30 15.02
N ASP A 90 -17.11 8.66 14.85
CA ASP A 90 -18.23 7.80 15.22
C ASP A 90 -18.28 6.51 14.37
N LEU A 91 -17.97 6.59 13.08
CA LEU A 91 -17.87 5.42 12.20
C LEU A 91 -16.72 4.48 12.59
N LEU A 92 -15.61 5.00 13.12
CA LEU A 92 -14.45 4.21 13.48
C LEU A 92 -14.48 3.71 14.94
N ARG A 93 -15.36 4.25 15.77
CA ARG A 93 -15.46 3.90 17.20
C ARG A 93 -15.67 2.39 17.39
N GLY A 94 -14.97 1.81 18.37
CA GLY A 94 -15.06 0.40 18.73
C GLY A 94 -14.31 -0.54 17.77
N SER A 95 -13.52 0.00 16.84
CA SER A 95 -12.65 -0.84 16.00
C SER A 95 -11.34 -1.18 16.71
N ASP A 96 -10.87 -2.40 16.54
CA ASP A 96 -9.55 -2.84 17.00
C ASP A 96 -8.48 -2.54 15.94
N MET A 97 -8.85 -2.62 14.66
CA MET A 97 -7.97 -2.38 13.53
C MET A 97 -8.69 -1.61 12.41
N VAL A 98 -7.98 -0.67 11.81
CA VAL A 98 -8.48 0.11 10.67
C VAL A 98 -7.47 0.10 9.55
N PHE A 99 -7.90 -0.39 8.39
CA PHE A 99 -7.18 -0.21 7.14
C PHE A 99 -7.64 1.08 6.47
N VAL A 100 -6.69 1.93 6.11
CA VAL A 100 -6.95 3.14 5.32
C VAL A 100 -6.38 2.93 3.93
N THR A 101 -7.26 2.80 2.92
CA THR A 101 -6.84 2.54 1.53
C THR A 101 -7.23 3.68 0.60
N CYS A 102 -6.30 4.10 -0.24
CA CYS A 102 -6.55 5.11 -1.26
C CYS A 102 -5.52 5.07 -2.39
N GLY A 103 -5.87 5.65 -3.53
CA GLY A 103 -4.91 6.01 -4.56
C GLY A 103 -4.35 7.41 -4.27
N MET A 104 -3.04 7.51 -4.09
CA MET A 104 -2.35 8.77 -3.85
C MET A 104 -2.17 9.58 -5.15
N GLY A 105 -2.06 10.90 -5.02
CA GLY A 105 -1.89 11.84 -6.13
C GLY A 105 -3.18 12.47 -6.63
N GLY A 106 -4.34 12.05 -6.10
CA GLY A 106 -5.63 12.74 -6.30
C GLY A 106 -5.91 13.77 -5.20
N GLY A 107 -7.08 14.39 -5.22
CA GLY A 107 -7.50 15.36 -4.20
C GLY A 107 -7.98 14.67 -2.92
N THR A 108 -9.11 13.96 -3.02
CA THR A 108 -9.78 13.38 -1.84
C THR A 108 -8.92 12.35 -1.13
N GLY A 109 -8.41 11.32 -1.86
CA GLY A 109 -7.62 10.25 -1.25
C GLY A 109 -6.36 10.78 -0.56
N THR A 110 -5.60 11.63 -1.26
CA THR A 110 -4.33 12.18 -0.77
C THR A 110 -4.51 13.09 0.45
N GLY A 111 -5.57 13.90 0.44
CA GLY A 111 -5.81 14.87 1.52
C GLY A 111 -6.56 14.28 2.72
N ALA A 112 -7.59 13.48 2.48
CA ALA A 112 -8.45 12.97 3.55
C ALA A 112 -7.89 11.71 4.24
N ALA A 113 -7.11 10.84 3.55
CA ALA A 113 -6.60 9.62 4.17
C ALA A 113 -5.72 9.88 5.41
N PRO A 114 -4.82 10.88 5.44
CA PRO A 114 -4.07 11.22 6.67
C PRO A 114 -4.97 11.62 7.84
N VAL A 115 -6.05 12.35 7.58
CA VAL A 115 -7.01 12.76 8.62
C VAL A 115 -7.76 11.54 9.17
N VAL A 116 -8.25 10.66 8.31
CA VAL A 116 -8.91 9.40 8.72
C VAL A 116 -7.96 8.54 9.55
N ALA A 117 -6.71 8.40 9.12
CA ALA A 117 -5.69 7.64 9.85
C ALA A 117 -5.39 8.25 11.22
N LYS A 118 -5.29 9.58 11.32
CA LYS A 118 -5.10 10.30 12.58
C LYS A 118 -6.24 9.99 13.55
N ILE A 119 -7.49 10.11 13.11
CA ILE A 119 -8.68 9.82 13.92
C ILE A 119 -8.66 8.37 14.41
N SER A 120 -8.35 7.42 13.52
CA SER A 120 -8.23 6.00 13.86
C SER A 120 -7.18 5.77 14.96
N LYS A 121 -6.02 6.39 14.83
CA LYS A 121 -4.93 6.27 15.81
C LYS A 121 -5.28 6.90 17.16
N GLU A 122 -5.97 8.04 17.15
CA GLU A 122 -6.47 8.69 18.37
C GLU A 122 -7.51 7.83 19.12
N LEU A 123 -8.28 7.01 18.41
CA LEU A 123 -9.19 6.03 18.99
C LEU A 123 -8.48 4.78 19.54
N GLY A 124 -7.15 4.65 19.36
CA GLY A 124 -6.35 3.51 19.83
C GLY A 124 -6.38 2.29 18.91
N CYS A 125 -6.96 2.40 17.73
CA CYS A 125 -6.98 1.33 16.74
C CYS A 125 -5.58 1.05 16.19
N LEU A 126 -5.27 -0.20 15.87
CA LEU A 126 -4.13 -0.51 15.01
C LEU A 126 -4.42 0.02 13.61
N THR A 127 -3.67 1.04 13.19
CA THR A 127 -3.94 1.77 11.94
C THR A 127 -2.94 1.40 10.87
N VAL A 128 -3.41 0.80 9.78
CA VAL A 128 -2.58 0.35 8.64
C VAL A 128 -2.97 1.10 7.39
N GLY A 129 -2.02 1.82 6.81
CA GLY A 129 -2.18 2.46 5.51
C GLY A 129 -1.79 1.51 4.39
N ILE A 130 -2.67 1.32 3.40
CA ILE A 130 -2.36 0.55 2.18
C ILE A 130 -2.73 1.41 0.99
N VAL A 131 -1.74 2.00 0.34
CA VAL A 131 -1.96 3.03 -0.67
C VAL A 131 -1.15 2.77 -1.94
N THR A 132 -1.60 3.35 -3.06
CA THR A 132 -0.89 3.22 -4.33
C THR A 132 -0.24 4.52 -4.75
N LYS A 133 0.95 4.45 -5.36
CA LYS A 133 1.56 5.55 -6.14
C LYS A 133 1.00 5.54 -7.56
N PRO A 134 0.73 6.70 -8.16
CA PRO A 134 0.22 6.78 -9.54
C PRO A 134 1.22 6.20 -10.54
N PHE A 135 0.72 5.84 -11.71
CA PHE A 135 1.58 5.47 -12.84
C PHE A 135 2.41 6.68 -13.31
N THR A 136 3.60 6.43 -13.82
CA THR A 136 4.49 7.48 -14.35
C THR A 136 3.82 8.31 -15.44
N PHE A 137 2.97 7.70 -16.31
CA PHE A 137 2.26 8.42 -17.36
C PHE A 137 1.19 9.39 -16.84
N GLU A 138 0.74 9.27 -15.58
CA GLU A 138 -0.22 10.20 -14.97
C GLU A 138 0.40 11.57 -14.65
N GLY A 139 1.71 11.69 -14.75
CA GLY A 139 2.46 12.94 -14.78
C GLY A 139 3.10 13.33 -13.45
N LYS A 140 4.14 14.17 -13.57
CA LYS A 140 5.01 14.57 -12.44
C LYS A 140 4.26 15.31 -11.31
N LYS A 141 3.24 16.12 -11.65
CA LYS A 141 2.45 16.82 -10.62
C LYS A 141 1.74 15.84 -9.72
N ARG A 142 1.09 14.81 -10.32
CA ARG A 142 0.35 13.79 -9.57
C ARG A 142 1.27 12.94 -8.70
N MET A 143 2.44 12.58 -9.23
CA MET A 143 3.46 11.84 -8.46
C MET A 143 3.97 12.66 -7.27
N ARG A 144 4.26 13.95 -7.43
CA ARG A 144 4.69 14.82 -6.32
C ARG A 144 3.62 14.91 -5.23
N GLN A 145 2.37 15.15 -5.60
CA GLN A 145 1.26 15.17 -4.64
C GLN A 145 1.11 13.81 -3.92
N ALA A 146 1.36 12.70 -4.62
CA ALA A 146 1.33 11.37 -4.02
C ALA A 146 2.41 11.21 -2.97
N LEU A 147 3.65 11.59 -3.24
CA LEU A 147 4.77 11.51 -2.30
C LEU A 147 4.53 12.38 -1.07
N GLU A 148 4.08 13.62 -1.25
CA GLU A 148 3.73 14.53 -0.14
C GLU A 148 2.60 13.94 0.73
N GLY A 149 1.58 13.31 0.11
CA GLY A 149 0.48 12.66 0.81
C GLY A 149 0.90 11.40 1.56
N ILE A 150 1.81 10.61 1.00
CA ILE A 150 2.39 9.42 1.64
C ILE A 150 3.15 9.83 2.91
N GLU A 151 3.96 10.89 2.85
CA GLU A 151 4.69 11.37 4.03
C GLU A 151 3.76 11.90 5.13
N LYS A 152 2.68 12.60 4.76
CA LYS A 152 1.65 13.00 5.72
C LYS A 152 0.96 11.78 6.36
N LEU A 153 0.59 10.78 5.54
CA LEU A 153 -0.08 9.57 6.02
C LEU A 153 0.82 8.76 6.95
N ARG A 154 2.13 8.65 6.64
CA ARG A 154 3.14 7.95 7.43
C ARG A 154 3.15 8.40 8.90
N GLN A 155 2.94 9.67 9.16
CA GLN A 155 2.92 10.23 10.51
C GLN A 155 1.73 9.76 11.36
N HIS A 156 0.66 9.26 10.71
CA HIS A 156 -0.61 8.94 11.35
C HIS A 156 -1.00 7.46 11.28
N VAL A 157 -0.14 6.60 10.74
CA VAL A 157 -0.35 5.15 10.73
C VAL A 157 0.67 4.44 11.62
N ASP A 158 0.38 3.22 12.03
CA ASP A 158 1.36 2.32 12.66
C ASP A 158 2.25 1.70 11.60
N THR A 159 1.64 1.19 10.53
CA THR A 159 2.31 0.55 9.39
C THR A 159 1.80 1.13 8.08
N LEU A 160 2.70 1.35 7.14
CA LEU A 160 2.39 1.86 5.80
C LEU A 160 2.91 0.92 4.72
N ILE A 161 1.99 0.44 3.89
CA ILE A 161 2.28 -0.34 2.68
C ILE A 161 2.03 0.58 1.48
N VAL A 162 3.07 0.80 0.69
CA VAL A 162 2.99 1.63 -0.53
C VAL A 162 3.20 0.73 -1.74
N ILE A 163 2.25 0.76 -2.67
CA ILE A 163 2.26 -0.07 -3.88
C ILE A 163 2.48 0.86 -5.09
N PRO A 164 3.63 0.80 -5.77
CA PRO A 164 3.84 1.55 -7.00
C PRO A 164 3.06 0.92 -8.15
N ASN A 165 2.16 1.68 -8.80
CA ASN A 165 1.38 1.18 -9.92
C ASN A 165 2.27 0.70 -11.07
N ASP A 166 3.41 1.35 -11.32
CA ASP A 166 4.35 0.94 -12.37
C ASP A 166 4.91 -0.47 -12.15
N LYS A 167 5.02 -0.94 -10.88
CA LYS A 167 5.44 -2.31 -10.58
C LYS A 167 4.38 -3.35 -10.96
N VAL A 168 3.10 -2.97 -10.93
CA VAL A 168 2.00 -3.83 -11.39
C VAL A 168 2.12 -4.11 -12.88
N LEU A 169 2.63 -3.15 -13.69
CA LEU A 169 2.87 -3.36 -15.12
C LEU A 169 3.89 -4.47 -15.41
N ASN A 170 4.77 -4.78 -14.47
CA ASN A 170 5.77 -5.85 -14.64
C ASN A 170 5.20 -7.27 -14.49
N ILE A 171 3.98 -7.39 -13.93
CA ILE A 171 3.31 -8.68 -13.69
C ILE A 171 2.15 -8.95 -14.64
N ILE A 172 1.76 -7.98 -15.47
CA ILE A 172 0.68 -8.10 -16.44
C ILE A 172 1.23 -8.15 -17.88
N ASP A 173 0.44 -8.71 -18.81
CA ASP A 173 0.80 -8.73 -20.23
C ASP A 173 0.91 -7.27 -20.76
N PRO A 174 1.97 -6.91 -21.52
CA PRO A 174 2.10 -5.60 -22.14
C PRO A 174 0.93 -5.19 -23.06
N LYS A 175 0.11 -6.13 -23.50
CA LYS A 175 -1.11 -5.88 -24.29
C LYS A 175 -2.36 -5.64 -23.44
N THR A 176 -2.25 -5.72 -22.11
CA THR A 176 -3.35 -5.48 -21.18
C THR A 176 -3.92 -4.09 -21.38
N SER A 177 -5.24 -3.97 -21.42
CA SER A 177 -5.90 -2.67 -21.55
C SER A 177 -5.65 -1.80 -20.31
N MET A 178 -5.69 -0.47 -20.47
CA MET A 178 -5.54 0.46 -19.34
C MET A 178 -6.57 0.18 -18.24
N LEU A 179 -7.80 -0.16 -18.62
CA LEU A 179 -8.85 -0.49 -17.64
C LEU A 179 -8.49 -1.74 -16.82
N GLU A 180 -7.93 -2.75 -17.46
CA GLU A 180 -7.48 -3.96 -16.77
C GLU A 180 -6.25 -3.70 -15.90
N ALA A 181 -5.32 -2.88 -16.34
CA ALA A 181 -4.18 -2.48 -15.52
C ALA A 181 -4.62 -1.81 -14.20
N PHE A 182 -5.60 -0.91 -14.24
CA PHE A 182 -6.17 -0.33 -13.02
C PHE A 182 -6.90 -1.36 -12.16
N LYS A 183 -7.60 -2.32 -12.78
CA LYS A 183 -8.22 -3.43 -12.02
C LYS A 183 -7.18 -4.29 -11.30
N GLU A 184 -6.03 -4.54 -11.93
CA GLU A 184 -4.95 -5.29 -11.28
C GLU A 184 -4.36 -4.52 -10.09
N VAL A 185 -4.23 -3.20 -10.17
CA VAL A 185 -3.86 -2.38 -9.01
C VAL A 185 -4.88 -2.54 -7.88
N ASP A 186 -6.19 -2.48 -8.18
CA ASP A 186 -7.24 -2.70 -7.19
C ASP A 186 -7.17 -4.14 -6.61
N HIS A 187 -6.83 -5.14 -7.42
CA HIS A 187 -6.60 -6.53 -6.96
C HIS A 187 -5.41 -6.65 -6.02
N VAL A 188 -4.32 -5.91 -6.26
CA VAL A 188 -3.17 -5.89 -5.35
C VAL A 188 -3.56 -5.29 -4.00
N LEU A 189 -4.28 -4.15 -4.00
CA LEU A 189 -4.81 -3.55 -2.77
C LEU A 189 -5.74 -4.52 -2.02
N ARG A 190 -6.61 -5.20 -2.75
CA ARG A 190 -7.49 -6.23 -2.18
C ARG A 190 -6.70 -7.36 -1.51
N ARG A 191 -5.71 -7.93 -2.20
CA ARG A 191 -4.89 -9.02 -1.67
C ARG A 191 -4.13 -8.58 -0.42
N ALA A 192 -3.67 -7.32 -0.37
CA ALA A 192 -2.98 -6.77 0.78
C ALA A 192 -3.89 -6.73 2.02
N VAL A 193 -5.10 -6.16 1.88
CA VAL A 193 -6.07 -6.11 2.97
C VAL A 193 -6.51 -7.52 3.37
N GLN A 194 -6.87 -8.35 2.38
CA GLN A 194 -7.35 -9.71 2.58
C GLN A 194 -6.31 -10.56 3.32
N GLY A 195 -5.04 -10.53 2.88
CA GLY A 195 -3.98 -11.33 3.49
C GLY A 195 -3.76 -11.02 4.97
N ILE A 196 -3.89 -9.74 5.37
CA ILE A 196 -3.76 -9.35 6.79
C ILE A 196 -5.05 -9.68 7.55
N ALA A 197 -6.21 -9.41 6.97
CA ALA A 197 -7.49 -9.65 7.63
C ALA A 197 -7.73 -11.15 7.86
N GLU A 198 -7.44 -12.01 6.88
CA GLU A 198 -7.62 -13.47 7.00
C GLU A 198 -6.78 -14.09 8.11
N ILE A 199 -5.54 -13.61 8.32
CA ILE A 199 -4.68 -14.07 9.41
C ILE A 199 -5.38 -13.98 10.76
N VAL A 200 -6.18 -12.93 10.95
CA VAL A 200 -6.85 -12.63 12.23
C VAL A 200 -8.26 -13.19 12.31
N THR A 201 -8.98 -13.25 11.17
CA THR A 201 -10.43 -13.51 11.17
C THR A 201 -10.81 -14.95 10.81
N VAL A 202 -9.95 -15.62 10.03
CA VAL A 202 -10.22 -16.98 9.53
C VAL A 202 -9.58 -18.00 10.47
N PRO A 203 -10.36 -18.90 11.08
CA PRO A 203 -9.79 -20.02 11.82
C PRO A 203 -8.95 -20.90 10.88
N GLY A 204 -7.67 -20.99 11.16
CA GLY A 204 -6.72 -21.79 10.39
C GLY A 204 -6.28 -23.05 11.12
N LEU A 205 -5.39 -23.82 10.49
CA LEU A 205 -4.70 -24.93 11.14
C LEU A 205 -3.74 -24.42 12.24
N ILE A 206 -3.10 -23.29 11.95
CA ILE A 206 -2.24 -22.57 12.88
C ILE A 206 -2.78 -21.13 12.92
N ASN A 207 -3.35 -20.77 14.06
CA ASN A 207 -3.93 -19.45 14.26
C ASN A 207 -2.86 -18.48 14.75
N VAL A 208 -2.93 -17.25 14.25
CA VAL A 208 -2.15 -16.12 14.73
C VAL A 208 -3.09 -15.23 15.54
N ASP A 209 -2.70 -14.92 16.76
CA ASP A 209 -3.46 -14.02 17.62
C ASP A 209 -3.39 -12.57 17.10
N PHE A 210 -4.48 -11.82 17.27
CA PHE A 210 -4.48 -10.39 16.96
C PHE A 210 -3.37 -9.63 17.69
N ALA A 211 -3.00 -10.07 18.89
CA ALA A 211 -1.91 -9.48 19.67
C ALA A 211 -0.56 -9.63 18.98
N ASP A 212 -0.30 -10.76 18.32
CA ASP A 212 0.95 -11.01 17.58
C ASP A 212 1.01 -10.14 16.31
N VAL A 213 -0.10 -10.09 15.56
CA VAL A 213 -0.21 -9.16 14.39
C VAL A 213 0.02 -7.73 14.84
N ARG A 214 -0.60 -7.32 15.94
CA ARG A 214 -0.43 -5.98 16.53
C ARG A 214 1.03 -5.71 16.93
N ALA A 215 1.71 -6.68 17.50
CA ALA A 215 3.12 -6.54 17.92
C ALA A 215 4.05 -6.30 16.72
N VAL A 216 3.86 -7.06 15.63
CA VAL A 216 4.64 -6.93 14.40
C VAL A 216 4.33 -5.64 13.65
N MET A 217 3.05 -5.21 13.63
CA MET A 217 2.61 -4.07 12.82
C MET A 217 2.55 -2.74 13.59
N LYS A 218 2.66 -2.75 14.91
CA LYS A 218 2.61 -1.53 15.72
C LYS A 218 3.92 -0.75 15.61
N GLY A 219 3.86 0.44 15.03
CA GLY A 219 5.01 1.30 14.85
C GLY A 219 4.64 2.78 14.76
N LYS A 220 5.54 3.56 14.21
CA LYS A 220 5.33 4.98 13.91
C LYS A 220 5.54 5.21 12.41
N GLY A 221 4.58 4.77 11.59
CA GLY A 221 4.69 4.84 10.14
C GLY A 221 5.73 3.90 9.56
N THR A 222 5.96 2.77 10.23
CA THR A 222 6.94 1.77 9.77
C THR A 222 6.57 1.30 8.38
N THR A 223 7.52 1.35 7.45
CA THR A 223 7.33 0.79 6.12
C THR A 223 7.19 -0.71 6.22
N ALA A 224 6.12 -1.26 5.67
CA ALA A 224 5.98 -2.69 5.47
C ALA A 224 6.00 -3.03 3.99
N LEU A 225 6.66 -4.11 3.68
CA LEU A 225 6.68 -4.69 2.34
C LEU A 225 5.78 -5.91 2.33
N MET A 226 5.02 -6.07 1.26
CA MET A 226 4.17 -7.23 1.09
C MET A 226 4.50 -7.95 -0.20
N GLY A 227 4.74 -9.24 -0.10
CA GLY A 227 4.89 -10.14 -1.22
C GLY A 227 3.84 -11.24 -1.20
N ILE A 228 3.39 -11.63 -2.39
CA ILE A 228 2.47 -12.76 -2.56
C ILE A 228 3.06 -13.67 -3.64
N GLY A 229 3.13 -14.95 -3.33
CA GLY A 229 3.56 -15.98 -4.26
C GLY A 229 2.54 -17.10 -4.37
N ILE A 230 2.37 -17.63 -5.57
CA ILE A 230 1.48 -18.75 -5.87
C ILE A 230 2.32 -19.85 -6.49
N GLY A 231 2.24 -21.05 -5.94
CA GLY A 231 2.91 -22.25 -6.42
C GLY A 231 1.92 -23.37 -6.75
N GLN A 232 2.30 -24.22 -7.70
CA GLN A 232 1.50 -25.36 -8.14
C GLN A 232 2.40 -26.61 -8.31
N GLY A 233 1.79 -27.79 -8.19
CA GLY A 233 2.50 -29.06 -8.38
C GLY A 233 3.41 -29.46 -7.22
N GLU A 234 4.37 -30.36 -7.47
CA GLU A 234 5.22 -30.97 -6.43
C GLU A 234 6.12 -29.97 -5.68
N ASN A 235 6.54 -28.89 -6.33
CA ASN A 235 7.43 -27.88 -5.74
C ASN A 235 6.67 -26.59 -5.35
N ARG A 236 5.36 -26.67 -5.17
CA ARG A 236 4.48 -25.49 -4.93
C ARG A 236 4.94 -24.64 -3.75
N ALA A 237 5.45 -25.24 -2.68
CA ALA A 237 5.92 -24.54 -1.50
C ALA A 237 7.15 -23.65 -1.78
N VAL A 238 8.17 -24.20 -2.43
CA VAL A 238 9.39 -23.47 -2.83
C VAL A 238 9.04 -22.37 -3.84
N GLU A 239 8.22 -22.71 -4.82
CA GLU A 239 7.82 -21.77 -5.87
C GLU A 239 7.04 -20.59 -5.30
N ALA A 240 6.04 -20.86 -4.43
CA ALA A 240 5.24 -19.82 -3.78
C ALA A 240 6.09 -18.94 -2.86
N ALA A 241 6.95 -19.53 -2.02
CA ALA A 241 7.84 -18.79 -1.14
C ALA A 241 8.77 -17.85 -1.92
N ARG A 242 9.43 -18.35 -2.96
CA ARG A 242 10.33 -17.54 -3.81
C ARG A 242 9.61 -16.43 -4.53
N LYS A 243 8.43 -16.69 -5.10
CA LYS A 243 7.61 -15.66 -5.74
C LYS A 243 7.14 -14.59 -4.74
N ALA A 244 6.85 -14.97 -3.50
CA ALA A 244 6.50 -14.01 -2.47
C ALA A 244 7.68 -13.10 -2.11
N ILE A 245 8.88 -13.68 -1.91
CA ILE A 245 10.09 -12.94 -1.54
C ILE A 245 10.60 -12.06 -2.70
N CYS A 246 10.54 -12.57 -3.93
CA CYS A 246 11.00 -11.89 -5.14
C CYS A 246 9.86 -11.12 -5.83
N SER A 247 8.76 -10.84 -5.14
CA SER A 247 7.61 -10.16 -5.74
C SER A 247 8.03 -8.82 -6.35
N PRO A 248 7.70 -8.56 -7.63
CA PRO A 248 7.99 -7.26 -8.26
C PRO A 248 7.30 -6.07 -7.54
N LEU A 249 6.30 -6.35 -6.71
CA LEU A 249 5.59 -5.36 -5.90
C LEU A 249 6.43 -4.83 -4.73
N LEU A 250 7.49 -5.56 -4.34
CA LEU A 250 8.44 -5.10 -3.34
C LEU A 250 9.31 -3.99 -3.93
N GLU A 251 9.36 -2.83 -3.28
CA GLU A 251 10.30 -1.75 -3.67
C GLU A 251 11.72 -2.05 -3.19
N ILE A 252 11.85 -2.80 -2.12
CA ILE A 252 13.11 -3.14 -1.45
C ILE A 252 13.11 -4.65 -1.22
N ASP A 253 14.26 -5.26 -1.13
CA ASP A 253 14.45 -6.66 -0.78
C ASP A 253 13.96 -6.94 0.65
N ILE A 254 13.56 -8.17 0.99
CA ILE A 254 13.21 -8.58 2.35
C ILE A 254 14.40 -8.44 3.32
N ASN A 255 15.60 -8.29 2.78
CA ASN A 255 16.81 -8.00 3.53
C ASN A 255 16.67 -6.75 4.39
N GLY A 256 16.99 -6.87 5.68
CA GLY A 256 16.90 -5.78 6.65
C GLY A 256 15.58 -5.70 7.39
N ALA A 257 14.58 -6.51 7.05
CA ALA A 257 13.39 -6.67 7.88
C ALA A 257 13.75 -7.36 9.21
N THR A 258 13.25 -6.84 10.32
CA THR A 258 13.42 -7.47 11.64
C THR A 258 12.25 -8.34 12.03
N ASN A 259 11.08 -8.11 11.45
CA ASN A 259 9.87 -8.87 11.73
C ASN A 259 9.16 -9.23 10.42
N ALA A 260 8.49 -10.37 10.41
CA ALA A 260 7.59 -10.76 9.32
C ALA A 260 6.37 -11.51 9.82
N ILE A 261 5.28 -11.33 9.08
CA ILE A 261 4.09 -12.18 9.17
C ILE A 261 4.07 -13.02 7.91
N VAL A 262 4.00 -14.33 8.06
CA VAL A 262 3.91 -15.29 6.96
C VAL A 262 2.60 -16.05 7.07
N PHE A 263 1.77 -15.98 6.05
CA PHE A 263 0.55 -16.74 5.99
C PHE A 263 0.54 -17.66 4.78
N VAL A 264 0.33 -18.94 5.06
CA VAL A 264 0.28 -19.98 4.01
C VAL A 264 -1.17 -20.42 3.85
N THR A 265 -1.72 -20.23 2.66
CA THR A 265 -3.07 -20.70 2.32
C THR A 265 -2.98 -21.79 1.27
N SER A 266 -3.59 -22.93 1.53
CA SER A 266 -3.65 -24.06 0.60
C SER A 266 -4.96 -24.81 0.75
N ASP A 267 -5.13 -25.84 -0.08
CA ASP A 267 -6.18 -26.85 0.11
C ASP A 267 -5.87 -27.70 1.36
N VAL A 268 -6.78 -28.57 1.75
CA VAL A 268 -6.66 -29.43 2.94
C VAL A 268 -5.50 -30.44 2.89
N ASP A 269 -4.83 -30.54 1.76
CA ASP A 269 -3.71 -31.46 1.50
C ASP A 269 -2.32 -30.90 1.89
N ILE A 270 -2.24 -29.70 2.46
CA ILE A 270 -0.97 -29.10 2.86
C ILE A 270 -0.23 -29.99 3.89
N SER A 271 1.02 -30.28 3.59
CA SER A 271 1.89 -31.08 4.46
C SER A 271 2.70 -30.20 5.42
N PHE A 272 3.12 -30.78 6.54
CA PHE A 272 4.03 -30.14 7.48
C PHE A 272 5.37 -29.76 6.85
N ASP A 273 5.85 -30.59 5.92
CA ASP A 273 7.10 -30.35 5.18
C ASP A 273 7.00 -29.14 4.25
N GLU A 274 5.86 -28.94 3.61
CA GLU A 274 5.61 -27.76 2.79
C GLU A 274 5.64 -26.46 3.59
N VAL A 275 5.02 -26.45 4.77
CA VAL A 275 5.07 -25.29 5.68
C VAL A 275 6.50 -25.01 6.13
N ASN A 276 7.25 -26.04 6.54
CA ASN A 276 8.67 -25.90 6.90
C ASN A 276 9.52 -25.38 5.74
N THR A 277 9.27 -25.87 4.54
CA THR A 277 9.96 -25.43 3.31
C THR A 277 9.74 -23.95 3.06
N VAL A 278 8.50 -23.48 3.14
CA VAL A 278 8.17 -22.04 3.02
C VAL A 278 8.95 -21.22 4.05
N MET A 279 8.93 -21.63 5.33
CA MET A 279 9.61 -20.92 6.40
C MET A 279 11.13 -20.85 6.21
N ASN A 280 11.73 -21.96 5.76
CA ASN A 280 13.17 -22.02 5.50
C ASN A 280 13.59 -21.15 4.30
N GLU A 281 12.81 -21.12 3.21
CA GLU A 281 13.06 -20.23 2.06
C GLU A 281 13.01 -18.76 2.48
N ILE A 282 12.01 -18.37 3.30
CA ILE A 282 11.87 -16.98 3.77
C ILE A 282 13.03 -16.60 4.72
N ARG A 283 13.39 -17.46 5.69
CA ARG A 283 14.53 -17.20 6.58
C ARG A 283 15.86 -17.12 5.82
N SER A 284 16.05 -17.96 4.83
CA SER A 284 17.27 -17.98 4.01
C SER A 284 17.41 -16.75 3.13
N ALA A 285 16.32 -16.10 2.77
CA ALA A 285 16.31 -14.87 1.99
C ALA A 285 16.57 -13.63 2.85
N SER A 286 16.34 -13.71 4.16
CA SER A 286 16.67 -12.65 5.11
C SER A 286 18.08 -12.86 5.64
N ASN A 287 18.99 -11.89 5.44
CA ASN A 287 20.36 -11.94 5.98
C ASN A 287 20.45 -11.57 7.47
N SER A 288 19.33 -11.24 8.11
CA SER A 288 19.21 -10.89 9.52
C SER A 288 18.42 -11.96 10.28
N GLU A 289 18.58 -12.01 11.61
CA GLU A 289 17.63 -12.73 12.46
C GLU A 289 16.27 -12.03 12.36
N ILE A 290 15.36 -12.63 11.58
CA ILE A 290 14.01 -12.15 11.41
C ILE A 290 13.07 -12.91 12.35
N ASP A 291 12.28 -12.16 13.13
CA ASP A 291 11.22 -12.73 13.94
C ASP A 291 9.99 -12.98 13.06
N ILE A 292 9.56 -14.25 12.96
CA ILE A 292 8.49 -14.63 12.04
C ILE A 292 7.29 -15.15 12.82
N VAL A 293 6.21 -14.40 12.76
CA VAL A 293 4.87 -14.87 13.13
C VAL A 293 4.25 -15.57 11.92
N TYR A 294 3.85 -16.82 12.06
CA TYR A 294 3.30 -17.58 10.94
C TYR A 294 1.95 -18.21 11.25
N GLY A 295 1.10 -18.25 10.23
CA GLY A 295 -0.20 -18.91 10.25
C GLY A 295 -0.41 -19.76 9.01
N ALA A 296 -1.31 -20.73 9.11
CA ALA A 296 -1.71 -21.58 8.01
C ALA A 296 -3.24 -21.71 7.96
N GLY A 297 -3.83 -21.43 6.82
CA GLY A 297 -5.26 -21.50 6.58
C GLY A 297 -5.63 -22.40 5.39
N PHE A 298 -6.89 -22.84 5.39
CA PHE A 298 -7.43 -23.66 4.30
C PHE A 298 -8.35 -22.86 3.40
N ASN A 299 -8.23 -23.10 2.09
CA ASN A 299 -9.17 -22.62 1.10
C ASN A 299 -9.38 -23.71 0.04
N MET A 300 -10.54 -24.34 0.07
CA MET A 300 -10.89 -25.45 -0.83
C MET A 300 -11.03 -25.02 -2.30
N ASP A 301 -11.12 -23.73 -2.59
CA ASP A 301 -11.22 -23.21 -3.95
C ASP A 301 -9.87 -23.20 -4.68
N LEU A 302 -8.76 -23.42 -3.96
CA LEU A 302 -7.39 -23.36 -4.52
C LEU A 302 -6.99 -24.56 -5.37
N ARG A 303 -7.70 -25.69 -5.26
CA ARG A 303 -7.53 -26.87 -6.12
C ARG A 303 -6.07 -27.32 -6.29
N GLY A 304 -5.33 -27.43 -5.18
CA GLY A 304 -3.94 -27.86 -5.17
C GLY A 304 -2.92 -26.72 -5.35
N GLU A 305 -3.34 -25.47 -5.42
CA GLU A 305 -2.44 -24.31 -5.33
C GLU A 305 -2.03 -24.05 -3.88
N LEU A 306 -0.85 -23.48 -3.71
CA LEU A 306 -0.35 -22.97 -2.44
C LEU A 306 -0.03 -21.48 -2.58
N ILE A 307 -0.63 -20.65 -1.72
CA ILE A 307 -0.41 -19.20 -1.70
C ILE A 307 0.40 -18.86 -0.44
N VAL A 308 1.49 -18.14 -0.63
CA VAL A 308 2.29 -17.58 0.46
C VAL A 308 2.15 -16.07 0.45
N THR A 309 1.68 -15.51 1.56
CA THR A 309 1.67 -14.06 1.79
C THR A 309 2.73 -13.74 2.84
N VAL A 310 3.63 -12.84 2.51
CA VAL A 310 4.68 -12.35 3.41
C VAL A 310 4.48 -10.86 3.61
N ILE A 311 4.46 -10.43 4.87
CA ILE A 311 4.46 -9.01 5.25
C ILE A 311 5.68 -8.79 6.12
N ALA A 312 6.67 -8.08 5.60
CA ALA A 312 7.93 -7.80 6.26
C ALA A 312 7.95 -6.36 6.79
N THR A 313 8.37 -6.19 8.04
CA THR A 313 8.40 -4.90 8.74
C THR A 313 9.72 -4.70 9.49
N GLY A 314 9.89 -3.53 10.09
CA GLY A 314 11.05 -3.25 10.94
C GLY A 314 12.32 -2.94 10.16
N TYR A 315 12.18 -2.40 8.95
CA TYR A 315 13.31 -1.84 8.22
C TYR A 315 13.86 -0.65 9.00
N ASP A 316 15.14 -0.70 9.36
CA ASP A 316 15.82 0.46 9.92
C ASP A 316 15.79 1.60 8.90
N ASN A 317 15.28 2.77 9.29
CA ASN A 317 15.26 3.99 8.46
C ASN A 317 16.67 4.54 8.21
N LYS A 318 17.67 3.69 7.93
CA LYS A 318 19.05 4.11 7.68
C LYS A 318 19.31 4.70 6.30
N ASP A 319 18.35 4.53 5.37
CA ASP A 319 18.60 4.86 3.95
C ASP A 319 17.80 6.05 3.40
N GLU A 320 17.12 6.86 4.24
CA GLU A 320 16.51 8.12 3.76
C GLU A 320 17.45 9.34 3.81
N THR A 321 18.75 9.15 4.06
CA THR A 321 19.79 10.20 3.96
C THR A 321 20.88 9.88 2.94
N GLU A 322 20.58 9.22 1.84
CA GLU A 322 21.30 9.55 0.62
C GLU A 322 20.72 10.85 0.07
N GLU A 323 21.12 11.96 0.71
CA GLU A 323 21.18 13.25 0.06
C GLU A 323 21.68 13.01 -1.37
N VAL A 324 20.88 13.44 -2.33
CA VAL A 324 21.39 13.76 -3.66
C VAL A 324 22.59 14.67 -3.39
N ALA A 325 23.79 14.09 -3.42
CA ALA A 325 25.03 14.82 -3.33
C ALA A 325 25.04 15.78 -4.52
N THR A 326 24.54 16.98 -4.30
CA THR A 326 24.91 18.11 -5.13
C THR A 326 26.44 18.19 -5.02
N PRO A 327 27.18 18.12 -6.14
CA PRO A 327 28.62 18.26 -6.08
C PRO A 327 28.92 19.59 -5.40
N SER A 328 29.43 19.53 -4.18
CA SER A 328 29.96 20.68 -3.48
C SER A 328 31.14 21.20 -4.28
N VAL A 329 30.95 22.32 -4.93
CA VAL A 329 32.05 23.10 -5.51
C VAL A 329 32.90 23.58 -4.33
N SER A 330 34.02 22.89 -4.11
CA SER A 330 35.03 23.35 -3.17
C SER A 330 35.55 24.71 -3.62
N ASN A 331 35.38 25.71 -2.77
CA ASN A 331 36.04 27.00 -2.88
C ASN A 331 37.53 26.81 -2.80
N GLY A 332 38.23 27.28 -3.85
CA GLY A 332 39.67 27.55 -3.72
C GLY A 332 40.42 27.32 -5.01
N GLU A 333 40.38 28.30 -5.93
CA GLU A 333 41.53 28.89 -6.60
C GLU A 333 41.03 29.75 -7.76
N LYS A 334 41.32 31.05 -7.67
CA LYS A 334 41.08 32.00 -8.75
C LYS A 334 42.06 31.70 -9.89
N VAL A 335 41.59 30.99 -10.92
CA VAL A 335 42.29 30.94 -12.20
C VAL A 335 41.89 32.18 -13.00
N VAL A 336 42.85 33.09 -13.18
CA VAL A 336 42.74 34.22 -14.08
C VAL A 336 42.79 33.68 -15.52
N VAL A 337 41.65 33.61 -16.18
CA VAL A 337 41.59 33.30 -17.60
C VAL A 337 41.73 34.61 -18.38
N GLN A 338 42.88 34.79 -19.03
CA GLN A 338 43.07 35.83 -20.04
C GLN A 338 42.11 35.54 -21.22
N LYS A 339 41.24 36.49 -21.53
CA LYS A 339 40.42 36.49 -22.75
C LYS A 339 41.29 36.76 -23.95
N ASN A 340 41.36 35.81 -24.87
CA ASN A 340 41.72 36.10 -26.26
C ASN A 340 40.47 36.51 -27.06
N PRO A 341 40.53 37.60 -27.80
CA PRO A 341 39.41 38.05 -28.61
C PRO A 341 39.52 37.41 -30.01
N SER A 342 38.72 36.38 -30.30
CA SER A 342 38.28 35.98 -31.64
C SER A 342 37.85 34.50 -31.63
N ASP A 343 36.56 34.26 -31.37
CA ASP A 343 35.81 33.16 -31.96
C ASP A 343 34.31 33.34 -31.63
N ASP A 344 33.64 34.14 -32.48
CA ASP A 344 32.18 34.16 -32.57
C ASP A 344 31.75 33.05 -33.55
N THR A 345 31.59 31.84 -33.01
CA THR A 345 30.84 30.78 -33.70
C THR A 345 29.67 30.31 -32.82
N PRO A 346 28.44 30.40 -33.27
CA PRO A 346 27.28 29.93 -32.52
C PRO A 346 27.29 28.40 -32.46
N VAL A 347 27.29 27.84 -31.25
CA VAL A 347 27.18 26.41 -31.00
C VAL A 347 25.69 26.03 -30.99
N GLY A 348 25.21 25.49 -32.11
CA GLY A 348 23.86 24.93 -32.24
C GLY A 348 23.87 23.73 -33.20
N PRO A 349 22.86 22.84 -33.12
CA PRO A 349 22.76 21.71 -34.03
C PRO A 349 22.73 22.17 -35.50
N SER A 350 23.41 21.44 -36.39
CA SER A 350 23.65 21.80 -37.79
C SER A 350 22.40 22.09 -38.63
N TRP A 351 21.21 21.60 -38.23
CA TRP A 351 19.94 21.90 -38.90
C TRP A 351 19.41 23.29 -38.56
N LEU A 352 19.75 23.86 -37.41
CA LEU A 352 19.33 25.19 -36.99
C LEU A 352 20.16 26.32 -37.66
N ILE A 353 21.41 26.04 -38.02
CA ILE A 353 22.34 27.02 -38.61
C ILE A 353 22.02 27.28 -40.07
N ASN A 354 21.37 26.34 -40.77
CA ASN A 354 21.04 26.47 -42.21
C ASN A 354 19.78 27.31 -42.52
N GLU A 355 18.92 27.55 -41.53
CA GLU A 355 17.73 28.41 -41.76
C GLU A 355 17.99 29.92 -41.66
N PHE A 356 19.07 30.33 -40.98
CA PHE A 356 19.43 31.76 -40.87
C PHE A 356 20.34 32.28 -41.99
N LYS A 357 20.78 31.44 -42.90
CA LYS A 357 21.57 31.87 -44.10
C LYS A 357 20.75 32.10 -45.36
N LYS A 358 19.42 32.05 -45.29
CA LYS A 358 18.51 32.27 -46.42
C LYS A 358 17.55 33.47 -46.22
N LYS A 359 18.00 34.49 -45.52
CA LYS A 359 17.33 35.80 -45.56
C LYS A 359 18.35 36.89 -45.69
#